data_6f8747d4aeb53c0b70d1c4179abeab92
#
_entry.id   6f8747d4aeb53c0b70d1c4179abeab92
#
_cell.length_a   1.000
_cell.length_b   1.000
_cell.length_c   1.000
_cell.angle_alpha   90.00
_cell.angle_beta   90.00
_cell.angle_gamma   90.00
#
_symmetry.space_group_name_H-M   'P 1'
#
loop_
_entity.id
_entity.type
_entity.pdbx_description
1 polymer ?
#
loop_
_entity_poly.entity_id
_entity_poly.type
_entity_poly.pdbx_seq_one_letter_code
_entity_poly.pdbx_strand_id
1 'polypeptide(L)'
;DPIRKEEIAASGLAYLALGHIHKRAEPLTFGGTVCAWPGCPEGRGFDELGEKGFYSGTIDDSGKVSLTFVPFARRRYEILTVDVTDQDPRAAIEAALPADTAQDLYRILLTGETGEGGVHTDALKAALADRFYALELRDRTRLAEDLWAKAEEDSLRGLFLRDLKQQLAQAQTEEDRQRVTMAARFGLAALDHRDLG
;
A
#
# COMPACT_ATOMS: atom_id res chain seq x y z
N ASP A 1 8.00 22.04 25.75
CA ASP A 1 9.23 22.54 25.13
C ASP A 1 10.00 21.37 24.52
N PRO A 2 10.59 21.54 23.33
CA PRO A 2 11.39 20.50 22.72
C PRO A 2 12.72 20.33 23.47
N ILE A 3 13.12 19.11 23.70
CA ILE A 3 14.44 18.77 24.20
C ILE A 3 15.45 18.92 23.05
N ARG A 4 16.47 19.72 23.21
CA ARG A 4 17.48 19.95 22.17
C ARG A 4 18.58 18.88 22.26
N LYS A 5 19.17 18.53 21.11
CA LYS A 5 20.26 17.54 21.06
C LYS A 5 21.50 17.97 21.85
N GLU A 6 21.76 19.26 21.93
CA GLU A 6 22.84 19.85 22.72
C GLU A 6 22.63 19.65 24.23
N GLU A 7 21.38 19.75 24.69
CA GLU A 7 21.00 19.51 26.09
C GLU A 7 21.17 18.02 26.45
N ILE A 8 20.80 17.13 25.51
CA ILE A 8 21.01 15.69 25.67
C ILE A 8 22.52 15.40 25.76
N ALA A 9 23.31 15.94 24.82
CA ALA A 9 24.76 15.72 24.79
C ALA A 9 25.46 16.22 26.06
N ALA A 10 24.96 17.31 26.66
CA ALA A 10 25.51 17.89 27.90
C ALA A 10 24.98 17.22 29.19
N SER A 11 24.01 16.31 29.08
CA SER A 11 23.33 15.75 30.27
C SER A 11 24.19 14.81 31.11
N GLY A 12 25.23 14.22 30.53
CA GLY A 12 26.06 13.20 31.18
C GLY A 12 25.38 11.86 31.42
N LEU A 13 24.18 11.63 30.84
CA LEU A 13 23.46 10.37 30.93
C LEU A 13 24.09 9.33 29.98
N ALA A 14 24.15 8.06 30.39
CA ALA A 14 24.46 6.97 29.51
C ALA A 14 23.28 6.70 28.52
N TYR A 15 22.04 6.74 29.04
CA TYR A 15 20.84 6.42 28.28
C TYR A 15 19.68 7.38 28.61
N LEU A 16 18.92 7.74 27.57
CA LEU A 16 17.70 8.53 27.67
C LEU A 16 16.55 7.82 26.97
N ALA A 17 15.61 7.28 27.75
CA ALA A 17 14.37 6.71 27.23
C ALA A 17 13.40 7.83 26.85
N LEU A 18 12.99 7.87 25.61
CA LEU A 18 12.08 8.87 25.06
C LEU A 18 10.75 8.22 24.67
N GLY A 19 9.67 8.93 24.98
CA GLY A 19 8.30 8.52 24.68
C GLY A 19 7.58 9.49 23.75
N HIS A 20 6.25 9.52 23.83
CA HIS A 20 5.34 10.39 23.11
C HIS A 20 5.21 10.08 21.60
N ILE A 21 6.30 9.82 20.90
CA ILE A 21 6.27 9.47 19.47
C ILE A 21 5.96 7.98 19.34
N HIS A 22 4.82 7.65 18.69
CA HIS A 22 4.35 6.27 18.52
C HIS A 22 5.08 5.49 17.43
N LYS A 23 5.82 6.17 16.55
CA LYS A 23 6.67 5.54 15.55
C LYS A 23 8.02 5.19 16.15
N ARG A 24 8.45 3.93 16.04
CA ARG A 24 9.81 3.51 16.40
C ARG A 24 10.85 4.27 15.58
N ALA A 25 11.92 4.65 16.22
CA ALA A 25 13.13 5.13 15.56
C ALA A 25 14.34 4.31 16.04
N GLU A 26 15.32 4.13 15.18
CA GLU A 26 16.59 3.54 15.58
C GLU A 26 17.27 4.41 16.68
N PRO A 27 17.94 3.79 17.65
CA PRO A 27 18.64 4.55 18.69
C PRO A 27 19.64 5.55 18.11
N LEU A 28 19.65 6.76 18.65
CA LEU A 28 20.55 7.84 18.26
C LEU A 28 21.51 8.13 19.43
N THR A 29 22.71 8.64 19.10
CA THR A 29 23.69 9.05 20.12
C THR A 29 24.00 10.53 19.98
N PHE A 30 23.91 11.27 21.08
CA PHE A 30 24.26 12.68 21.16
C PHE A 30 25.29 12.87 22.30
N GLY A 31 26.51 13.31 21.96
CA GLY A 31 27.63 13.29 22.89
C GLY A 31 27.96 11.85 23.31
N GLY A 32 27.73 11.51 24.56
CA GLY A 32 27.87 10.13 25.07
C GLY A 32 26.55 9.47 25.41
N THR A 33 25.41 10.17 25.20
CA THR A 33 24.08 9.71 25.60
C THR A 33 23.38 8.99 24.47
N VAL A 34 23.01 7.72 24.67
CA VAL A 34 22.16 6.96 23.74
C VAL A 34 20.70 7.29 24.01
N CYS A 35 19.96 7.68 22.98
CA CYS A 35 18.53 7.98 23.05
C CYS A 35 17.73 6.96 22.24
N ALA A 36 16.60 6.48 22.75
CA ALA A 36 15.75 5.57 22.04
C ALA A 36 14.27 5.94 22.16
N TRP A 37 13.57 5.86 21.01
CA TRP A 37 12.11 5.92 20.90
C TRP A 37 11.60 4.55 20.46
N PRO A 38 11.07 3.72 21.37
CA PRO A 38 10.55 2.40 21.00
C PRO A 38 9.26 2.48 20.18
N GLY A 39 8.58 3.62 20.17
CA GLY A 39 7.24 3.77 19.67
C GLY A 39 6.20 3.32 20.68
N CYS A 40 5.02 2.93 20.18
CA CYS A 40 4.00 2.30 21.00
C CYS A 40 4.20 0.77 21.05
N PRO A 41 3.87 0.09 22.16
CA PRO A 41 4.04 -1.35 22.29
C PRO A 41 3.03 -2.14 21.43
N GLU A 42 1.88 -1.55 21.10
CA GLU A 42 0.86 -2.10 20.21
C GLU A 42 0.19 -0.97 19.42
N GLY A 43 -0.07 -1.17 18.13
CA GLY A 43 -0.78 -0.20 17.29
C GLY A 43 -2.27 -0.15 17.64
N ARG A 44 -2.89 1.02 17.48
CA ARG A 44 -4.31 1.26 17.76
C ARG A 44 -5.12 1.62 16.53
N GLY A 45 -4.48 1.72 15.37
CA GLY A 45 -5.13 2.09 14.14
C GLY A 45 -4.22 2.00 12.92
N PHE A 46 -4.79 2.27 11.74
CA PHE A 46 -4.08 2.25 10.47
C PHE A 46 -3.16 3.46 10.23
N ASP A 47 -2.96 4.29 11.19
CA ASP A 47 -1.93 5.33 11.30
C ASP A 47 -0.68 4.83 12.05
N GLU A 48 -0.75 3.65 12.65
CA GLU A 48 0.31 3.02 13.44
C GLU A 48 0.68 1.64 12.88
N LEU A 49 1.11 1.60 11.63
CA LEU A 49 1.36 0.37 10.86
C LEU A 49 2.58 -0.42 11.36
N GLY A 50 2.58 -1.70 11.00
CA GLY A 50 3.73 -2.59 11.08
C GLY A 50 4.06 -3.07 12.49
N GLU A 51 5.29 -3.53 12.62
CA GLU A 51 5.78 -4.13 13.86
C GLU A 51 5.90 -3.12 14.99
N LYS A 52 5.38 -3.47 16.18
CA LYS A 52 5.41 -2.69 17.41
C LYS A 52 6.05 -3.47 18.54
N GLY A 53 6.66 -2.74 19.48
CA GLY A 53 7.37 -3.39 20.57
C GLY A 53 8.11 -2.40 21.47
N PHE A 54 9.19 -2.85 22.05
CA PHE A 54 10.01 -2.06 22.97
C PHE A 54 11.50 -2.37 22.80
N TYR A 55 12.35 -1.52 23.36
CA TYR A 55 13.76 -1.81 23.49
C TYR A 55 14.06 -2.48 24.83
N SER A 56 14.80 -3.58 24.79
CA SER A 56 15.44 -4.21 25.95
C SER A 56 16.95 -4.06 25.82
N GLY A 57 17.64 -3.91 26.93
CA GLY A 57 19.08 -3.75 26.86
C GLY A 57 19.77 -3.67 28.21
N THR A 58 21.08 -3.39 28.16
CA THR A 58 21.95 -3.29 29.30
C THR A 58 22.81 -2.01 29.23
N ILE A 59 23.20 -1.51 30.38
CA ILE A 59 24.24 -0.50 30.53
C ILE A 59 25.32 -1.14 31.40
N ASP A 60 26.52 -1.26 30.87
CA ASP A 60 27.64 -1.84 31.62
C ASP A 60 28.34 -0.80 32.55
N ASP A 61 29.28 -1.25 33.36
CA ASP A 61 29.98 -0.41 34.32
C ASP A 61 30.80 0.71 33.65
N SER A 62 31.08 0.60 32.36
CA SER A 62 31.73 1.66 31.57
C SER A 62 30.75 2.69 31.03
N GLY A 63 29.45 2.47 31.21
CA GLY A 63 28.37 3.31 30.65
C GLY A 63 28.00 2.96 29.22
N LYS A 64 28.53 1.87 28.64
CA LYS A 64 28.18 1.42 27.29
C LYS A 64 26.78 0.84 27.28
N VAL A 65 25.94 1.40 26.42
CA VAL A 65 24.53 0.98 26.21
C VAL A 65 24.45 -0.01 25.05
N SER A 66 23.75 -1.13 25.29
CA SER A 66 23.42 -2.12 24.24
C SER A 66 21.90 -2.33 24.25
N LEU A 67 21.24 -2.04 23.12
CA LEU A 67 19.79 -2.15 22.96
C LEU A 67 19.42 -3.15 21.87
N THR A 68 18.35 -3.91 22.10
CA THR A 68 17.73 -4.79 21.13
C THR A 68 16.24 -4.48 21.08
N PHE A 69 15.70 -4.29 19.89
CA PHE A 69 14.25 -4.16 19.75
C PHE A 69 13.59 -5.53 19.90
N VAL A 70 12.55 -5.59 20.73
CA VAL A 70 11.77 -6.78 21.00
C VAL A 70 10.36 -6.54 20.45
N PRO A 71 9.95 -7.25 19.38
CA PRO A 71 8.57 -7.25 18.92
C PRO A 71 7.65 -7.73 20.05
N PHE A 72 6.58 -6.98 20.32
CA PHE A 72 5.69 -7.26 21.44
C PHE A 72 4.22 -7.31 21.03
N ALA A 73 3.83 -6.50 20.04
CA ALA A 73 2.46 -6.45 19.57
C ALA A 73 2.00 -7.82 19.08
N ARG A 74 0.85 -8.25 19.54
CA ARG A 74 0.23 -9.50 19.10
C ARG A 74 -0.30 -9.39 17.68
N ARG A 75 -0.69 -8.19 17.25
CA ARG A 75 -1.30 -7.90 15.95
C ARG A 75 -0.67 -6.68 15.32
N ARG A 76 -0.66 -6.67 14.00
CA ARG A 76 -0.18 -5.54 13.21
C ARG A 76 -1.34 -4.93 12.45
N TYR A 77 -1.29 -3.63 12.27
CA TYR A 77 -2.10 -2.93 11.29
C TYR A 77 -1.31 -2.83 9.99
N GLU A 78 -1.89 -3.31 8.90
CA GLU A 78 -1.25 -3.32 7.60
C GLU A 78 -2.17 -2.70 6.54
N ILE A 79 -1.60 -1.95 5.61
CA ILE A 79 -2.31 -1.41 4.45
C ILE A 79 -1.71 -2.04 3.21
N LEU A 80 -2.56 -2.68 2.41
CA LEU A 80 -2.19 -3.29 1.14
C LEU A 80 -2.96 -2.59 0.01
N THR A 81 -2.26 -2.14 -1.02
CA THR A 81 -2.89 -1.63 -2.24
C THR A 81 -2.80 -2.70 -3.31
N VAL A 82 -3.94 -3.03 -3.92
CA VAL A 82 -4.05 -4.09 -4.94
C VAL A 82 -4.69 -3.51 -6.18
N ASP A 83 -4.00 -3.58 -7.30
CA ASP A 83 -4.55 -3.26 -8.61
C ASP A 83 -5.33 -4.47 -9.13
N VAL A 84 -6.59 -4.27 -9.51
CA VAL A 84 -7.48 -5.32 -9.99
C VAL A 84 -7.80 -5.19 -11.48
N THR A 85 -7.05 -4.35 -12.20
CA THR A 85 -7.24 -4.18 -13.64
C THR A 85 -7.05 -5.51 -14.37
N ASP A 86 -8.03 -5.92 -15.15
CA ASP A 86 -8.04 -7.16 -15.93
C ASP A 86 -7.84 -8.44 -15.10
N GLN A 87 -8.13 -8.41 -13.79
CA GLN A 87 -7.96 -9.52 -12.86
C GLN A 87 -9.22 -9.78 -12.05
N ASP A 88 -9.39 -11.02 -11.59
CA ASP A 88 -10.35 -11.31 -10.53
C ASP A 88 -9.87 -10.68 -9.21
N PRO A 89 -10.67 -9.81 -8.57
CA PRO A 89 -10.24 -9.08 -7.38
C PRO A 89 -9.82 -9.99 -6.23
N ARG A 90 -10.46 -11.14 -6.06
CA ARG A 90 -10.09 -12.10 -5.02
C ARG A 90 -8.73 -12.72 -5.29
N ALA A 91 -8.51 -13.18 -6.52
CA ALA A 91 -7.24 -13.77 -6.92
C ALA A 91 -6.09 -12.76 -6.81
N ALA A 92 -6.31 -11.50 -7.22
CA ALA A 92 -5.33 -10.42 -7.09
C ALA A 92 -4.95 -10.15 -5.62
N ILE A 93 -5.94 -10.11 -4.71
CA ILE A 93 -5.69 -9.96 -3.27
C ILE A 93 -4.89 -11.15 -2.75
N GLU A 94 -5.34 -12.39 -3.01
CA GLU A 94 -4.70 -13.60 -2.53
C GLU A 94 -3.24 -13.72 -3.01
N ALA A 95 -2.95 -13.29 -4.23
CA ALA A 95 -1.59 -13.26 -4.78
C ALA A 95 -0.67 -12.20 -4.12
N ALA A 96 -1.26 -11.08 -3.67
CA ALA A 96 -0.52 -9.99 -3.04
C ALA A 96 -0.30 -10.17 -1.53
N LEU A 97 -1.03 -11.09 -0.89
CA LEU A 97 -0.94 -11.32 0.55
C LEU A 97 0.26 -12.17 0.93
N PRO A 98 0.94 -11.86 2.06
CA PRO A 98 1.89 -12.78 2.67
C PRO A 98 1.20 -14.05 3.18
N ALA A 99 2.00 -15.08 3.47
CA ALA A 99 1.49 -16.39 3.86
C ALA A 99 0.70 -16.37 5.17
N ASP A 100 1.14 -15.59 6.15
CA ASP A 100 0.53 -15.50 7.48
C ASP A 100 -0.05 -14.10 7.72
N THR A 101 -1.38 -14.02 7.73
CA THR A 101 -2.13 -12.77 7.92
C THR A 101 -3.23 -12.91 8.97
N ALA A 102 -3.46 -14.13 9.50
CA ALA A 102 -4.62 -14.46 10.32
C ALA A 102 -4.68 -13.70 11.66
N GLN A 103 -3.54 -13.26 12.17
CA GLN A 103 -3.47 -12.51 13.42
C GLN A 103 -3.56 -10.99 13.23
N ASP A 104 -3.43 -10.48 12.00
CA ASP A 104 -3.27 -9.06 11.71
C ASP A 104 -4.56 -8.40 11.22
N LEU A 105 -4.59 -7.07 11.30
CA LEU A 105 -5.69 -6.24 10.80
C LEU A 105 -5.26 -5.62 9.47
N TYR A 106 -6.00 -5.93 8.42
CA TYR A 106 -5.68 -5.42 7.08
C TYR A 106 -6.69 -4.39 6.60
N ARG A 107 -6.19 -3.33 6.01
CA ARG A 107 -6.94 -2.44 5.14
C ARG A 107 -6.45 -2.65 3.71
N ILE A 108 -7.31 -3.18 2.85
CA ILE A 108 -6.99 -3.40 1.44
C ILE A 108 -7.66 -2.30 0.61
N LEU A 109 -6.84 -1.58 -0.14
CA LEU A 109 -7.26 -0.54 -1.07
C LEU A 109 -7.26 -1.16 -2.47
N LEU A 110 -8.45 -1.37 -3.05
CA LEU A 110 -8.58 -1.83 -4.42
C LEU A 110 -8.44 -0.64 -5.36
N THR A 111 -7.58 -0.76 -6.34
CA THR A 111 -7.30 0.27 -7.36
C THR A 111 -7.38 -0.33 -8.75
N GLY A 112 -7.25 0.52 -9.78
CA GLY A 112 -7.31 0.08 -11.17
C GLY A 112 -8.69 0.21 -11.77
N GLU A 113 -8.94 -0.56 -12.82
CA GLU A 113 -10.18 -0.54 -13.59
C GLU A 113 -10.98 -1.83 -13.40
N THR A 114 -12.31 -1.69 -13.34
CA THR A 114 -13.26 -2.82 -13.23
C THR A 114 -14.30 -2.74 -14.33
N GLY A 115 -14.90 -3.88 -14.70
CA GLY A 115 -16.04 -3.91 -15.61
C GLY A 115 -17.30 -3.24 -15.02
N GLU A 116 -18.37 -3.20 -15.81
CA GLU A 116 -19.64 -2.52 -15.48
C GLU A 116 -20.25 -2.89 -14.12
N GLY A 117 -19.95 -4.08 -13.58
CA GLY A 117 -20.44 -4.53 -12.27
C GLY A 117 -19.65 -3.98 -11.07
N GLY A 118 -18.50 -3.33 -11.29
CA GLY A 118 -17.62 -2.89 -10.19
C GLY A 118 -17.13 -4.05 -9.31
N VAL A 119 -16.68 -3.73 -8.10
CA VAL A 119 -16.27 -4.73 -7.11
C VAL A 119 -17.35 -4.94 -6.06
N HIS A 120 -17.80 -6.18 -5.89
CA HIS A 120 -18.73 -6.55 -4.82
C HIS A 120 -17.98 -6.72 -3.48
N THR A 121 -17.67 -5.61 -2.82
CA THR A 121 -16.82 -5.56 -1.63
C THR A 121 -17.32 -6.41 -0.47
N ASP A 122 -18.65 -6.50 -0.24
CA ASP A 122 -19.22 -7.30 0.84
C ASP A 122 -19.03 -8.81 0.61
N ALA A 123 -19.28 -9.28 -0.61
CA ALA A 123 -19.06 -10.68 -0.99
C ALA A 123 -17.56 -11.04 -0.90
N LEU A 124 -16.70 -10.14 -1.35
CA LEU A 124 -15.25 -10.32 -1.30
C LEU A 124 -14.75 -10.34 0.15
N LYS A 125 -15.25 -9.45 1.00
CA LYS A 125 -14.94 -9.43 2.43
C LYS A 125 -15.37 -10.72 3.13
N ALA A 126 -16.56 -11.23 2.82
CA ALA A 126 -17.04 -12.50 3.37
C ALA A 126 -16.17 -13.69 2.92
N ALA A 127 -15.74 -13.72 1.66
CA ALA A 127 -14.91 -14.77 1.11
C ALA A 127 -13.48 -14.80 1.68
N LEU A 128 -12.99 -13.67 2.21
CA LEU A 128 -11.66 -13.50 2.76
C LEU A 128 -11.64 -13.43 4.31
N ALA A 129 -12.79 -13.56 4.98
CA ALA A 129 -12.93 -13.30 6.41
C ALA A 129 -11.97 -14.13 7.27
N ASP A 130 -11.77 -15.40 6.94
CA ASP A 130 -10.93 -16.33 7.71
C ASP A 130 -9.41 -16.06 7.57
N ARG A 131 -9.03 -15.18 6.65
CA ARG A 131 -7.62 -14.85 6.38
C ARG A 131 -7.06 -13.80 7.33
N PHE A 132 -7.89 -13.06 8.07
CA PHE A 132 -7.50 -11.91 8.86
C PHE A 132 -8.17 -11.94 10.24
N TYR A 133 -7.52 -11.30 11.22
CA TYR A 133 -8.22 -10.95 12.46
C TYR A 133 -9.34 -9.94 12.21
N ALA A 134 -9.06 -8.93 11.37
CA ALA A 134 -10.06 -7.98 10.88
C ALA A 134 -9.67 -7.49 9.49
N LEU A 135 -10.69 -7.29 8.62
CA LEU A 135 -10.50 -6.82 7.25
C LEU A 135 -11.38 -5.60 6.98
N GLU A 136 -10.76 -4.54 6.50
CA GLU A 136 -11.40 -3.37 5.90
C GLU A 136 -11.06 -3.35 4.40
N LEU A 137 -12.09 -3.42 3.54
CA LEU A 137 -11.93 -3.22 2.10
C LEU A 137 -12.37 -1.80 1.74
N ARG A 138 -11.55 -1.12 0.96
CA ARG A 138 -11.88 0.17 0.35
C ARG A 138 -11.76 0.07 -1.15
N ASP A 139 -12.88 0.23 -1.82
CA ASP A 139 -12.93 0.30 -3.27
C ASP A 139 -12.55 1.73 -3.71
N ARG A 140 -11.48 1.82 -4.49
CA ARG A 140 -11.00 3.01 -5.19
C ARG A 140 -10.82 2.72 -6.68
N THR A 141 -11.46 1.66 -7.16
CA THR A 141 -11.45 1.32 -8.58
C THR A 141 -12.24 2.34 -9.38
N ARG A 142 -12.02 2.37 -10.67
CA ARG A 142 -12.81 3.11 -11.63
C ARG A 142 -13.46 2.12 -12.58
N LEU A 143 -14.63 2.43 -13.08
CA LEU A 143 -15.21 1.66 -14.18
C LEU A 143 -14.32 1.81 -15.40
N ALA A 144 -13.99 0.70 -16.04
CA ALA A 144 -13.30 0.72 -17.31
C ALA A 144 -14.14 1.53 -18.31
N GLU A 145 -13.56 2.56 -18.90
CA GLU A 145 -14.21 3.25 -20.00
C GLU A 145 -14.35 2.24 -21.15
N ASP A 146 -15.57 2.09 -21.70
CA ASP A 146 -15.71 1.35 -22.95
C ASP A 146 -14.98 2.11 -24.06
N LEU A 147 -13.75 1.72 -24.29
CA LEU A 147 -12.88 2.34 -25.30
C LEU A 147 -13.54 2.38 -26.70
N TRP A 148 -14.47 1.46 -26.92
CA TRP A 148 -15.11 1.23 -28.22
C TRP A 148 -16.48 1.89 -28.36
N ALA A 149 -17.03 2.47 -27.26
CA ALA A 149 -18.37 3.07 -27.23
C ALA A 149 -18.60 4.09 -28.36
N LYS A 150 -17.57 4.85 -28.71
CA LYS A 150 -17.62 5.91 -29.73
C LYS A 150 -17.13 5.46 -31.11
N ALA A 151 -16.95 4.17 -31.34
CA ALA A 151 -16.49 3.66 -32.63
C ALA A 151 -17.50 3.95 -33.77
N GLU A 152 -18.79 4.05 -33.45
CA GLU A 152 -19.85 4.31 -34.44
C GLU A 152 -20.07 5.81 -34.71
N GLU A 153 -19.40 6.72 -33.98
CA GLU A 153 -19.50 8.16 -34.24
C GLU A 153 -18.89 8.54 -35.59
N ASP A 154 -19.55 9.46 -36.31
CA ASP A 154 -18.99 10.08 -37.52
C ASP A 154 -18.02 11.20 -37.17
N SER A 155 -16.86 10.80 -36.66
CA SER A 155 -15.81 11.68 -36.16
C SER A 155 -14.42 11.07 -36.39
N LEU A 156 -13.35 11.88 -36.29
CA LEU A 156 -11.98 11.39 -36.34
C LEU A 156 -11.74 10.30 -35.28
N ARG A 157 -12.33 10.48 -34.08
CA ARG A 157 -12.29 9.50 -32.99
C ARG A 157 -12.97 8.18 -33.40
N GLY A 158 -14.16 8.23 -33.99
CA GLY A 158 -14.87 7.06 -34.47
C GLY A 158 -14.10 6.33 -35.56
N LEU A 159 -13.51 7.04 -36.52
CA LEU A 159 -12.64 6.45 -37.56
C LEU A 159 -11.45 5.72 -36.95
N PHE A 160 -10.74 6.38 -36.00
CA PHE A 160 -9.61 5.80 -35.30
C PHE A 160 -9.99 4.52 -34.55
N LEU A 161 -11.10 4.55 -33.82
CA LEU A 161 -11.58 3.39 -33.05
C LEU A 161 -12.04 2.24 -33.95
N ARG A 162 -12.70 2.51 -35.09
CA ARG A 162 -13.10 1.48 -36.06
C ARG A 162 -11.89 0.75 -36.63
N ASP A 163 -10.84 1.49 -36.99
CA ASP A 163 -9.62 0.88 -37.52
C ASP A 163 -8.95 -0.03 -36.47
N LEU A 164 -8.79 0.45 -35.23
CA LEU A 164 -8.23 -0.39 -34.14
C LEU A 164 -9.13 -1.59 -33.79
N LYS A 165 -10.45 -1.44 -33.83
CA LYS A 165 -11.39 -2.55 -33.60
C LYS A 165 -11.23 -3.65 -34.68
N GLN A 166 -10.98 -3.26 -35.93
CA GLN A 166 -10.67 -4.20 -36.99
C GLN A 166 -9.31 -4.89 -36.76
N GLN A 167 -8.28 -4.16 -36.31
CA GLN A 167 -7.00 -4.76 -35.97
C GLN A 167 -7.12 -5.70 -34.76
N LEU A 168 -7.93 -5.36 -33.76
CA LEU A 168 -8.20 -6.22 -32.60
C LEU A 168 -8.87 -7.54 -33.04
N ALA A 169 -9.80 -7.49 -33.99
CA ALA A 169 -10.46 -8.69 -34.52
C ALA A 169 -9.49 -9.59 -35.32
N GLN A 170 -8.41 -9.06 -35.86
CA GLN A 170 -7.37 -9.78 -36.59
C GLN A 170 -6.22 -10.26 -35.70
N ALA A 171 -6.15 -9.81 -34.45
CA ALA A 171 -5.09 -10.16 -33.52
C ALA A 171 -5.15 -11.66 -33.17
N GLN A 172 -4.04 -12.36 -33.38
CA GLN A 172 -3.94 -13.80 -33.15
C GLN A 172 -3.35 -14.15 -31.78
N THR A 173 -2.62 -13.22 -31.17
CA THR A 173 -2.00 -13.40 -29.85
C THR A 173 -2.58 -12.45 -28.81
N GLU A 174 -2.47 -12.81 -27.55
CA GLU A 174 -2.86 -11.92 -26.45
C GLU A 174 -2.01 -10.65 -26.40
N GLU A 175 -0.73 -10.78 -26.76
CA GLU A 175 0.19 -9.64 -26.85
C GLU A 175 -0.26 -8.61 -27.90
N ASP A 176 -0.72 -9.10 -29.07
CA ASP A 176 -1.24 -8.21 -30.12
C ASP A 176 -2.53 -7.51 -29.68
N ARG A 177 -3.42 -8.24 -28.98
CA ARG A 177 -4.65 -7.66 -28.42
C ARG A 177 -4.35 -6.55 -27.40
N GLN A 178 -3.44 -6.81 -26.49
CA GLN A 178 -3.01 -5.82 -25.50
C GLN A 178 -2.39 -4.59 -26.16
N ARG A 179 -1.57 -4.79 -27.19
CA ARG A 179 -0.95 -3.68 -27.95
C ARG A 179 -2.01 -2.81 -28.62
N VAL A 180 -3.01 -3.40 -29.28
CA VAL A 180 -4.10 -2.65 -29.92
C VAL A 180 -4.95 -1.92 -28.88
N THR A 181 -5.27 -2.55 -27.75
CA THR A 181 -6.03 -1.94 -26.67
C THR A 181 -5.27 -0.75 -26.06
N MET A 182 -3.97 -0.89 -25.86
CA MET A 182 -3.11 0.18 -25.37
C MET A 182 -3.04 1.33 -26.39
N ALA A 183 -2.94 1.05 -27.69
CA ALA A 183 -2.98 2.06 -28.73
C ALA A 183 -4.32 2.83 -28.72
N ALA A 184 -5.44 2.16 -28.47
CA ALA A 184 -6.74 2.82 -28.33
C ALA A 184 -6.77 3.76 -27.12
N ARG A 185 -6.30 3.33 -25.95
CA ARG A 185 -6.22 4.16 -24.74
C ARG A 185 -5.35 5.41 -24.95
N PHE A 186 -4.14 5.25 -25.47
CA PHE A 186 -3.21 6.36 -25.72
C PHE A 186 -3.75 7.32 -26.78
N GLY A 187 -4.29 6.78 -27.87
CA GLY A 187 -4.84 7.60 -28.94
C GLY A 187 -6.06 8.40 -28.49
N LEU A 188 -6.97 7.82 -27.72
CA LEU A 188 -8.11 8.54 -27.15
C LEU A 188 -7.68 9.62 -26.19
N ALA A 189 -6.72 9.35 -25.31
CA ALA A 189 -6.20 10.35 -24.39
C ALA A 189 -5.55 11.52 -25.14
N ALA A 190 -4.79 11.25 -26.21
CA ALA A 190 -4.22 12.30 -27.06
C ALA A 190 -5.29 13.13 -27.77
N LEU A 191 -6.36 12.51 -28.26
CA LEU A 191 -7.50 13.20 -28.89
C LEU A 191 -8.31 14.03 -27.89
N ASP A 192 -8.35 13.64 -26.62
CA ASP A 192 -9.04 14.34 -25.53
C ASP A 192 -8.17 15.37 -24.81
N HIS A 193 -6.90 15.55 -25.21
CA HIS A 193 -5.91 16.37 -24.52
C HIS A 193 -5.77 16.03 -23.03
N ARG A 194 -5.93 14.75 -22.67
CA ARG A 194 -5.74 14.27 -21.29
C ARG A 194 -4.30 13.82 -21.10
N ASP A 195 -3.69 14.21 -19.98
CA ASP A 195 -2.42 13.66 -19.54
C ASP A 195 -2.61 12.19 -19.10
N LEU A 196 -1.74 11.33 -19.60
CA LEU A 196 -1.63 9.92 -19.24
C LEU A 196 -0.56 9.77 -18.14
N GLY A 197 -0.76 10.48 -17.01
CA GLY A 197 0.19 10.47 -15.90
C GLY A 197 0.40 9.12 -15.22
#